data_17598adf1d82b3a910d89a2941940a43
#
_entry.id   17598adf1d82b3a910d89a2941940a43
#
_cell.length_a   1.000
_cell.length_b   1.000
_cell.length_c   1.000
_cell.angle_alpha   90.00
_cell.angle_beta   90.00
_cell.angle_gamma   90.00
#
_symmetry.space_group_name_H-M   'P 1'
#
loop_
_entity.id
_entity.type
_entity.pdbx_description
1 polymer ?
#
loop_
_entity_poly.entity_id
_entity_poly.type
_entity_poly.pdbx_seq_one_letter_code
_entity_poly.pdbx_strand_id
1 'polypeptide(L)'
;MSDSTIVENSKRWLITLSGGGENSTDALRAGTELALAAGAFGQQVTLVFGGSGLSLLAHQADDSSELARLLGSLPYYDIEAVYRLPALEEPEAWRDDLNVRPIAPHEWQAVAAEADVVVNY
;
A
#
# COMPACT_ATOMS: atom_id res chain seq x y z
N MET A 1 -9.13 -26.72 16.40
CA MET A 1 -8.66 -27.22 15.10
C MET A 1 -9.11 -26.31 13.95
N SER A 2 -10.38 -25.95 13.96
CA SER A 2 -10.91 -25.08 12.92
C SER A 2 -10.23 -23.70 12.89
N ASP A 3 -9.75 -23.22 14.01
CA ASP A 3 -9.09 -21.91 14.07
C ASP A 3 -7.78 -21.88 13.31
N SER A 4 -7.03 -22.99 13.33
CA SER A 4 -5.78 -23.05 12.61
C SER A 4 -6.00 -23.04 11.10
N THR A 5 -7.16 -23.50 10.64
CA THR A 5 -7.51 -23.46 9.23
C THR A 5 -7.64 -22.02 8.73
N ILE A 6 -8.22 -21.15 9.55
CA ILE A 6 -8.36 -19.73 9.20
C ILE A 6 -6.99 -19.08 9.08
N VAL A 7 -6.10 -19.36 10.04
CA VAL A 7 -4.74 -18.80 10.03
C VAL A 7 -3.95 -19.33 8.84
N GLU A 8 -4.12 -20.61 8.50
CA GLU A 8 -3.41 -21.22 7.38
C GLU A 8 -3.80 -20.64 6.03
N ASN A 9 -5.02 -20.12 5.91
CA ASN A 9 -5.51 -19.53 4.68
C ASN A 9 -5.10 -18.08 4.51
N SER A 10 -4.52 -17.48 5.54
CA SER A 10 -4.03 -16.10 5.46
C SER A 10 -2.70 -16.09 4.73
N LYS A 11 -2.61 -15.27 3.69
CA LYS A 11 -1.41 -15.12 2.91
C LYS A 11 -0.81 -13.74 3.12
N ARG A 12 0.49 -13.65 2.88
CA ARG A 12 1.23 -12.39 2.97
C ARG A 12 1.29 -11.78 1.57
N TRP A 13 0.72 -10.61 1.45
CA TRP A 13 0.68 -9.87 0.18
C TRP A 13 1.59 -8.67 0.27
N LEU A 14 2.38 -8.47 -0.76
CA LEU A 14 3.11 -7.22 -0.96
C LEU A 14 2.54 -6.55 -2.18
N ILE A 15 1.95 -5.38 -1.99
CA ILE A 15 1.40 -4.59 -3.09
C ILE A 15 2.20 -3.30 -3.17
N THR A 16 2.82 -3.06 -4.31
CA THR A 16 3.60 -1.85 -4.53
C THR A 16 2.85 -0.94 -5.51
N LEU A 17 2.65 0.31 -5.09
CA LEU A 17 1.96 1.32 -5.86
C LEU A 17 2.96 2.37 -6.30
N SER A 18 3.47 2.25 -7.51
CA SER A 18 4.44 3.21 -8.05
C SER A 18 3.85 4.04 -9.18
N GLY A 19 2.74 3.60 -9.74
CA GLY A 19 2.22 4.22 -10.94
C GLY A 19 3.15 3.97 -12.10
N GLY A 20 3.02 4.74 -13.12
CA GLY A 20 3.85 4.63 -14.30
C GLY A 20 2.99 4.52 -15.54
N GLY A 21 3.46 5.11 -16.61
CA GLY A 21 2.70 5.12 -17.84
C GLY A 21 1.59 6.15 -17.83
N GLU A 22 0.80 6.11 -18.86
CA GLU A 22 -0.23 7.13 -19.11
C GLU A 22 -1.42 7.02 -18.17
N ASN A 23 -1.69 5.83 -17.67
CA ASN A 23 -2.85 5.57 -16.83
C ASN A 23 -2.47 5.30 -15.38
N SER A 24 -1.50 6.08 -14.87
CA SER A 24 -0.99 5.85 -13.52
C SER A 24 -2.08 5.96 -12.45
N THR A 25 -3.03 6.86 -12.62
CA THR A 25 -4.13 7.01 -11.66
C THR A 25 -4.99 5.76 -11.62
N ASP A 26 -5.29 5.18 -12.77
CA ASP A 26 -6.08 3.94 -12.83
C ASP A 26 -5.33 2.77 -12.20
N ALA A 27 -4.02 2.69 -12.44
CA ALA A 27 -3.20 1.65 -11.84
C ALA A 27 -3.15 1.79 -10.32
N LEU A 28 -2.96 3.02 -9.83
CA LEU A 28 -2.91 3.27 -8.39
C LEU A 28 -4.25 2.96 -7.74
N ARG A 29 -5.35 3.30 -8.40
CA ARG A 29 -6.69 2.96 -7.91
C ARG A 29 -6.89 1.44 -7.86
N ALA A 30 -6.51 0.74 -8.92
CA ALA A 30 -6.67 -0.71 -8.98
C ALA A 30 -5.87 -1.40 -7.87
N GLY A 31 -4.64 -0.95 -7.63
CA GLY A 31 -3.82 -1.50 -6.57
C GLY A 31 -4.38 -1.22 -5.19
N THR A 32 -4.93 -0.01 -4.98
CA THR A 32 -5.56 0.34 -3.71
C THR A 32 -6.80 -0.52 -3.46
N GLU A 33 -7.63 -0.70 -4.47
CA GLU A 33 -8.82 -1.53 -4.35
C GLU A 33 -8.46 -2.99 -4.06
N LEU A 34 -7.40 -3.49 -4.70
CA LEU A 34 -6.92 -4.85 -4.42
C LEU A 34 -6.46 -4.96 -2.97
N ALA A 35 -5.72 -3.97 -2.47
CA ALA A 35 -5.26 -3.98 -1.09
C ALA A 35 -6.43 -4.03 -0.12
N LEU A 36 -7.44 -3.20 -0.34
CA LEU A 36 -8.62 -3.17 0.51
C LEU A 36 -9.38 -4.50 0.46
N ALA A 37 -9.53 -5.07 -0.73
CA ALA A 37 -10.20 -6.35 -0.89
C ALA A 37 -9.45 -7.47 -0.16
N ALA A 38 -8.13 -7.52 -0.31
CA ALA A 38 -7.32 -8.52 0.37
C ALA A 38 -7.43 -8.37 1.89
N GLY A 39 -7.35 -7.14 2.39
CA GLY A 39 -7.51 -6.88 3.82
C GLY A 39 -8.88 -7.29 4.33
N ALA A 40 -9.93 -7.02 3.54
CA ALA A 40 -11.29 -7.40 3.92
C ALA A 40 -11.47 -8.91 4.03
N PHE A 41 -10.68 -9.67 3.26
CA PHE A 41 -10.71 -11.14 3.33
C PHE A 41 -9.72 -11.73 4.33
N GLY A 42 -9.15 -10.88 5.19
CA GLY A 42 -8.27 -11.36 6.26
C GLY A 42 -6.84 -11.67 5.84
N GLN A 43 -6.45 -11.24 4.65
CA GLN A 43 -5.08 -11.42 4.20
C GLN A 43 -4.15 -10.40 4.89
N GLN A 44 -2.87 -10.75 5.00
CA GLN A 44 -1.88 -9.84 5.56
C GLN A 44 -1.31 -8.99 4.42
N VAL A 45 -1.62 -7.70 4.43
CA VAL A 45 -1.23 -6.81 3.34
C VAL A 45 -0.15 -5.84 3.80
N THR A 46 0.94 -5.79 3.04
CA THR A 46 1.95 -4.74 3.16
C THR A 46 1.84 -3.90 1.90
N LEU A 47 1.66 -2.61 2.08
CA LEU A 47 1.49 -1.67 0.99
C LEU A 47 2.70 -0.75 0.93
N VAL A 48 3.33 -0.66 -0.25
CA VAL A 48 4.52 0.16 -0.44
C VAL A 48 4.26 1.16 -1.56
N PHE A 49 4.55 2.43 -1.29
CA PHE A 49 4.40 3.49 -2.28
C PHE A 49 5.75 3.90 -2.82
N GLY A 50 5.84 4.08 -4.11
CA GLY A 50 7.05 4.56 -4.78
C GLY A 50 6.69 5.37 -6.01
N GLY A 51 7.67 6.00 -6.64
CA GLY A 51 7.44 6.74 -7.88
C GLY A 51 6.26 7.69 -7.79
N SER A 52 5.36 7.62 -8.76
CA SER A 52 4.18 8.49 -8.79
C SER A 52 3.22 8.24 -7.63
N GLY A 53 3.27 7.05 -7.03
CA GLY A 53 2.42 6.75 -5.89
C GLY A 53 2.72 7.58 -4.66
N LEU A 54 3.95 8.11 -4.58
CA LEU A 54 4.35 8.92 -3.43
C LEU A 54 3.54 10.21 -3.30
N SER A 55 3.04 10.73 -4.41
CA SER A 55 2.24 11.96 -4.38
C SER A 55 0.94 11.78 -3.59
N LEU A 56 0.44 10.56 -3.49
CA LEU A 56 -0.77 10.27 -2.75
C LEU A 56 -0.57 10.36 -1.24
N LEU A 57 0.67 10.30 -0.80
CA LEU A 57 1.02 10.34 0.61
C LEU A 57 1.37 11.75 1.10
N ALA A 58 1.48 12.71 0.18
CA ALA A 58 1.81 14.07 0.56
C ALA A 58 0.68 14.70 1.35
N HIS A 59 1.04 15.52 2.34
CA HIS A 59 0.06 16.20 3.18
C HIS A 59 -0.89 17.08 2.38
N GLN A 60 -0.42 17.64 1.28
CA GLN A 60 -1.21 18.52 0.42
C GLN A 60 -1.88 17.78 -0.73
N ALA A 61 -1.93 16.45 -0.66
CA ALA A 61 -2.67 15.71 -1.66
C ALA A 61 -4.13 16.19 -1.68
N ASP A 62 -4.75 16.12 -2.85
CA ASP A 62 -6.11 16.59 -3.02
C ASP A 62 -7.07 15.74 -2.21
N ASP A 63 -7.49 16.24 -1.05
CA ASP A 63 -8.37 15.52 -0.14
C ASP A 63 -9.75 15.28 -0.74
N SER A 64 -10.11 16.03 -1.77
CA SER A 64 -11.40 15.85 -2.43
C SER A 64 -11.35 14.70 -3.44
N SER A 65 -10.16 14.20 -3.78
CA SER A 65 -10.08 13.11 -4.72
C SER A 65 -10.63 11.82 -4.11
N GLU A 66 -11.29 11.03 -4.95
CA GLU A 66 -11.84 9.76 -4.53
C GLU A 66 -10.75 8.80 -4.06
N LEU A 67 -9.61 8.82 -4.76
CA LEU A 67 -8.49 7.94 -4.43
C LEU A 67 -7.88 8.31 -3.07
N ALA A 68 -7.73 9.59 -2.78
CA ALA A 68 -7.21 10.03 -1.49
C ALA A 68 -8.10 9.56 -0.34
N ARG A 69 -9.42 9.65 -0.53
CA ARG A 69 -10.37 9.17 0.47
C ARG A 69 -10.36 7.65 0.60
N LEU A 70 -10.19 6.96 -0.53
CA LEU A 70 -10.12 5.51 -0.53
C LEU A 70 -8.91 5.04 0.28
N LEU A 71 -7.77 5.71 0.12
CA LEU A 71 -6.57 5.40 0.89
C LEU A 71 -6.78 5.63 2.39
N GLY A 72 -7.56 6.65 2.74
CA GLY A 72 -7.85 6.94 4.15
C GLY A 72 -8.61 5.82 4.83
N SER A 73 -9.21 4.89 4.10
CA SER A 73 -9.94 3.77 4.68
C SER A 73 -9.05 2.57 5.01
N LEU A 74 -7.77 2.59 4.63
CA LEU A 74 -6.86 1.47 4.88
C LEU A 74 -6.87 0.95 6.32
N PRO A 75 -6.82 1.81 7.35
CA PRO A 75 -6.84 1.31 8.73
C PRO A 75 -8.11 0.55 9.08
N TYR A 76 -9.23 0.88 8.46
CA TYR A 76 -10.50 0.20 8.72
C TYR A 76 -10.52 -1.22 8.18
N TYR A 77 -9.57 -1.57 7.33
CA TYR A 77 -9.42 -2.92 6.78
C TYR A 77 -8.20 -3.62 7.37
N ASP A 78 -7.70 -3.12 8.50
CA ASP A 78 -6.56 -3.68 9.22
C ASP A 78 -5.26 -3.63 8.41
N ILE A 79 -5.15 -2.69 7.48
CA ILE A 79 -3.94 -2.50 6.70
C ILE A 79 -3.12 -1.42 7.39
N GLU A 80 -2.17 -1.83 8.21
CA GLU A 80 -1.33 -0.92 8.98
C GLU A 80 0.11 -0.88 8.49
N ALA A 81 0.53 -1.89 7.73
CA ALA A 81 1.88 -1.97 7.20
C ALA A 81 1.97 -1.17 5.89
N VAL A 82 2.15 0.14 6.03
CA VAL A 82 2.19 1.08 4.91
C VAL A 82 3.56 1.76 4.91
N TYR A 83 4.25 1.69 3.78
CA TYR A 83 5.63 2.18 3.65
C TYR A 83 5.80 3.03 2.41
N ARG A 84 6.86 3.84 2.41
CA ARG A 84 7.24 4.63 1.25
C ARG A 84 8.71 4.39 0.91
N LEU A 85 8.99 4.25 -0.38
CA LEU A 85 10.36 4.14 -0.89
C LEU A 85 10.99 5.53 -0.96
N PRO A 86 12.33 5.63 -1.00
CA PRO A 86 12.99 6.92 -1.15
C PRO A 86 12.54 7.65 -2.41
N ALA A 87 12.46 8.96 -2.34
CA ALA A 87 12.11 9.82 -3.46
C ALA A 87 13.24 10.80 -3.74
N LEU A 88 13.37 11.21 -5.00
CA LEU A 88 14.33 12.25 -5.37
C LEU A 88 13.94 13.59 -4.78
N GLU A 89 12.64 13.87 -4.76
CA GLU A 89 12.10 15.07 -4.13
C GLU A 89 11.01 14.64 -3.17
N GLU A 90 11.19 14.97 -1.90
CA GLU A 90 10.19 14.65 -0.90
C GLU A 90 9.29 15.83 -0.65
N PRO A 91 7.99 15.61 -0.39
CA PRO A 91 7.10 16.69 -0.01
C PRO A 91 7.51 17.26 1.34
N GLU A 92 7.04 18.47 1.65
CA GLU A 92 7.35 19.11 2.93
C GLU A 92 6.80 18.31 4.11
N ALA A 93 5.68 17.65 3.90
CA ALA A 93 5.06 16.83 4.94
C ALA A 93 4.30 15.67 4.32
N TRP A 94 4.22 14.59 5.06
CA TRP A 94 3.43 13.43 4.70
C TRP A 94 2.09 13.48 5.42
N ARG A 95 1.08 12.89 4.81
CA ARG A 95 -0.22 12.80 5.47
C ARG A 95 -0.09 11.95 6.73
N ASP A 96 -0.81 12.32 7.78
CA ASP A 96 -0.66 11.69 9.09
C ASP A 96 -1.81 10.76 9.46
N ASP A 97 -2.83 10.65 8.61
CA ASP A 97 -3.93 9.71 8.83
C ASP A 97 -3.54 8.26 8.56
N LEU A 98 -2.43 8.08 7.83
CA LEU A 98 -1.83 6.77 7.59
C LEU A 98 -0.46 6.80 8.23
N ASN A 99 -0.16 5.83 9.05
CA ASN A 99 1.14 5.75 9.71
C ASN A 99 2.20 5.23 8.73
N VAL A 100 2.54 6.07 7.74
CA VAL A 100 3.47 5.69 6.67
C VAL A 100 4.89 5.78 7.16
N ARG A 101 5.64 4.71 6.99
CA ARG A 101 7.04 4.63 7.43
C ARG A 101 7.96 4.47 6.22
N PRO A 102 9.19 5.00 6.30
CA PRO A 102 10.15 4.80 5.21
C PRO A 102 10.62 3.35 5.15
N ILE A 103 10.90 2.88 3.94
CA ILE A 103 11.47 1.56 3.75
C ILE A 103 12.60 1.68 2.73
N ALA A 104 13.74 1.04 3.02
CA ALA A 104 14.86 1.03 2.10
C ALA A 104 14.63 -0.01 0.99
N PRO A 105 15.22 0.18 -0.19
CA PRO A 105 15.03 -0.80 -1.27
C PRO A 105 15.40 -2.23 -0.87
N HIS A 106 16.45 -2.42 -0.10
CA HIS A 106 16.85 -3.78 0.32
C HIS A 106 15.84 -4.39 1.29
N GLU A 107 15.19 -3.55 2.11
CA GLU A 107 14.14 -4.02 3.02
C GLU A 107 12.89 -4.40 2.22
N TRP A 108 12.56 -3.60 1.22
CA TRP A 108 11.45 -3.89 0.32
C TRP A 108 11.66 -5.24 -0.39
N GLN A 109 12.89 -5.49 -0.87
CA GLN A 109 13.23 -6.77 -1.49
C GLN A 109 13.09 -7.93 -0.51
N ALA A 110 13.47 -7.73 0.74
CA ALA A 110 13.33 -8.75 1.77
C ALA A 110 11.86 -9.09 2.03
N VAL A 111 11.00 -8.07 2.06
CA VAL A 111 9.56 -8.29 2.23
C VAL A 111 9.01 -9.06 1.03
N ALA A 112 9.45 -8.72 -0.18
CA ALA A 112 9.02 -9.40 -1.38
C ALA A 112 9.40 -10.88 -1.35
N ALA A 113 10.59 -11.19 -0.85
CA ALA A 113 11.07 -12.57 -0.76
C ALA A 113 10.22 -13.41 0.20
N GLU A 114 9.65 -12.79 1.22
CA GLU A 114 8.83 -13.49 2.21
C GLU A 114 7.34 -13.49 1.87
N ALA A 115 6.93 -12.69 0.91
CA ALA A 115 5.52 -12.60 0.55
C ALA A 115 5.07 -13.82 -0.25
N ASP A 116 3.83 -14.22 -0.04
CA ASP A 116 3.21 -15.29 -0.83
C ASP A 116 2.73 -14.76 -2.17
N VAL A 117 2.32 -13.48 -2.20
CA VAL A 117 1.82 -12.83 -3.39
C VAL A 117 2.48 -11.47 -3.51
N VAL A 118 3.06 -11.17 -4.67
CA VAL A 118 3.66 -9.87 -4.96
C VAL A 118 2.98 -9.28 -6.18
N VAL A 119 2.44 -8.08 -6.03
CA VAL A 119 1.74 -7.39 -7.11
C VAL A 119 2.28 -5.97 -7.22
N ASN A 120 2.56 -5.53 -8.44
CA ASN A 120 3.08 -4.18 -8.69
C ASN A 120 2.13 -3.43 -9.62
N TYR A 121 1.81 -2.21 -9.23
CA TYR A 121 0.96 -1.32 -10.03
C TYR A 121 1.66 -0.03 -10.39
#